data_ceca81b714e6eaf2eb1b908207f83e6e
#
_entry.id   ceca81b714e6eaf2eb1b908207f83e6e
#
_cell.length_a   1.000
_cell.length_b   1.000
_cell.length_c   1.000
_cell.angle_alpha   90.00
_cell.angle_beta   90.00
_cell.angle_gamma   90.00
#
_symmetry.space_group_name_H-M   'P 1'
#
loop_
_entity.id
_entity.type
_entity.pdbx_description
1 polymer ?
#
loop_
_entity_poly.entity_id
_entity_poly.type
_entity_poly.pdbx_seq_one_letter_code
_entity_poly.pdbx_strand_id
1 'polypeptide(L)'
;GLGAIGVLVANAAHNLNMEVYGYDPFLSVKSAWNLSRAVHHVSSIDEIFENCDFITIHVPLLDSTKNMISAEGIAKMKKDAVILNFARNGLVDEDALVAALDNGKLAHYVTDFPTPKVAGVKGVIAFPHLGASTEESEDNCAEMAVDQLMDYLENGNITNSVNYPNTQLGVCQTQGRI
;
A
#
# COMPACT_ATOMS: atom_id res chain seq x y z
N GLY A 1 -5.62 1.42 -2.32
CA GLY A 1 -4.96 0.18 -2.77
C GLY A 1 -5.19 -0.97 -1.82
N LEU A 2 -5.74 -2.07 -2.33
CA LEU A 2 -6.07 -3.29 -1.58
C LEU A 2 -5.25 -4.49 -2.11
N GLY A 3 -3.97 -4.25 -2.36
CA GLY A 3 -2.97 -5.29 -2.62
C GLY A 3 -2.59 -6.06 -1.35
N ALA A 4 -1.43 -6.75 -1.39
CA ALA A 4 -0.98 -7.60 -0.28
C ALA A 4 -0.91 -6.86 1.08
N ILE A 5 -0.41 -5.61 1.08
CA ILE A 5 -0.30 -4.80 2.30
C ILE A 5 -1.65 -4.17 2.66
N GLY A 6 -2.33 -3.54 1.69
CA GLY A 6 -3.58 -2.83 1.94
C GLY A 6 -4.68 -3.71 2.52
N VAL A 7 -4.79 -4.97 2.10
CA VAL A 7 -5.72 -5.94 2.68
C VAL A 7 -5.42 -6.23 4.15
N LEU A 8 -4.15 -6.39 4.51
CA LEU A 8 -3.74 -6.64 5.91
C LEU A 8 -4.06 -5.43 6.79
N VAL A 9 -3.77 -4.22 6.29
CA VAL A 9 -4.06 -2.97 7.01
C VAL A 9 -5.57 -2.78 7.19
N ALA A 10 -6.37 -3.01 6.14
CA ALA A 10 -7.83 -2.90 6.20
C ALA A 10 -8.42 -3.89 7.22
N ASN A 11 -7.96 -5.14 7.21
CA ASN A 11 -8.41 -6.14 8.18
C ASN A 11 -7.99 -5.79 9.61
N ALA A 12 -6.76 -5.30 9.80
CA ALA A 12 -6.29 -4.86 11.12
C ALA A 12 -7.11 -3.68 11.66
N ALA A 13 -7.39 -2.67 10.83
CA ALA A 13 -8.22 -1.54 11.20
C ALA A 13 -9.64 -1.98 11.58
N HIS A 14 -10.24 -2.89 10.81
CA HIS A 14 -11.54 -3.47 11.15
C HIS A 14 -11.50 -4.19 12.50
N ASN A 15 -10.47 -4.97 12.79
CA ASN A 15 -10.31 -5.67 14.07
C ASN A 15 -10.10 -4.71 15.26
N LEU A 16 -9.67 -3.47 14.98
CA LEU A 16 -9.63 -2.38 15.96
C LEU A 16 -10.97 -1.63 16.08
N ASN A 17 -12.05 -2.17 15.51
CA ASN A 17 -13.39 -1.59 15.46
C ASN A 17 -13.47 -0.24 14.72
N MET A 18 -12.60 -0.02 13.74
CA MET A 18 -12.74 1.10 12.82
C MET A 18 -13.72 0.75 11.69
N GLU A 19 -14.46 1.73 11.22
CA GLU A 19 -15.21 1.62 9.98
C GLU A 19 -14.24 1.82 8.80
N VAL A 20 -14.14 0.82 7.93
CA VAL A 20 -13.11 0.78 6.90
C VAL A 20 -13.71 0.92 5.50
N TYR A 21 -13.21 1.90 4.76
CA TYR A 21 -13.54 2.14 3.35
C TYR A 21 -12.36 1.73 2.49
N GLY A 22 -12.61 0.99 1.41
CA GLY A 22 -11.57 0.48 0.54
C GLY A 22 -11.83 0.81 -0.93
N TYR A 23 -10.81 1.38 -1.59
CA TYR A 23 -10.79 1.67 -3.02
C TYR A 23 -9.59 1.00 -3.69
N ASP A 24 -9.86 0.17 -4.68
CA ASP A 24 -8.85 -0.39 -5.57
C ASP A 24 -9.51 -0.79 -6.91
N PRO A 25 -9.24 -0.05 -8.01
CA PRO A 25 -9.83 -0.37 -9.30
C PRO A 25 -9.26 -1.64 -9.95
N PHE A 26 -8.18 -2.20 -9.39
CA PHE A 26 -7.48 -3.39 -9.89
C PHE A 26 -7.46 -4.52 -8.86
N LEU A 27 -8.46 -4.58 -7.97
CA LEU A 27 -8.54 -5.58 -6.92
C LEU A 27 -8.46 -7.00 -7.51
N SER A 28 -7.43 -7.76 -7.12
CA SER A 28 -7.29 -9.14 -7.54
C SER A 28 -8.27 -10.06 -6.82
N VAL A 29 -8.65 -11.17 -7.47
CA VAL A 29 -9.49 -12.20 -6.83
C VAL A 29 -8.84 -12.72 -5.54
N LYS A 30 -7.52 -12.93 -5.53
CA LYS A 30 -6.77 -13.36 -4.34
C LYS A 30 -6.87 -12.35 -3.20
N SER A 31 -6.74 -11.07 -3.51
CA SER A 31 -6.89 -9.99 -2.50
C SER A 31 -8.31 -9.92 -1.97
N ALA A 32 -9.31 -10.04 -2.85
CA ALA A 32 -10.71 -10.04 -2.46
C ALA A 32 -11.07 -11.19 -1.51
N TRP A 33 -10.51 -12.40 -1.72
CA TRP A 33 -10.71 -13.54 -0.82
C TRP A 33 -10.13 -13.33 0.59
N ASN A 34 -9.11 -12.50 0.72
CA ASN A 34 -8.45 -12.22 2.00
C ASN A 34 -8.99 -10.95 2.68
N LEU A 35 -9.82 -10.17 2.01
CA LEU A 35 -10.39 -8.94 2.54
C LEU A 35 -11.62 -9.26 3.41
N SER A 36 -11.71 -8.63 4.57
CA SER A 36 -12.92 -8.71 5.42
C SER A 36 -14.14 -8.21 4.67
N ARG A 37 -15.25 -8.94 4.79
CA ARG A 37 -16.55 -8.55 4.21
C ARG A 37 -17.14 -7.29 4.84
N ALA A 38 -16.62 -6.85 5.98
CA ALA A 38 -17.03 -5.63 6.64
C ALA A 38 -16.37 -4.37 6.07
N VAL A 39 -15.40 -4.50 5.15
CA VAL A 39 -14.81 -3.36 4.46
C VAL A 39 -15.81 -2.83 3.43
N HIS A 40 -16.16 -1.55 3.54
CA HIS A 40 -17.04 -0.87 2.58
C HIS A 40 -16.29 -0.62 1.27
N HIS A 41 -16.72 -1.30 0.22
CA HIS A 41 -16.20 -1.01 -1.12
C HIS A 41 -16.78 0.30 -1.63
N VAL A 42 -15.90 1.21 -2.08
CA VAL A 42 -16.29 2.47 -2.72
C VAL A 42 -15.83 2.50 -4.18
N SER A 43 -16.56 3.23 -5.01
CA SER A 43 -16.35 3.28 -6.45
C SER A 43 -15.43 4.42 -6.88
N SER A 44 -15.17 5.38 -6.01
CA SER A 44 -14.27 6.50 -6.26
C SER A 44 -13.37 6.81 -5.07
N ILE A 45 -12.22 7.42 -5.35
CA ILE A 45 -11.31 7.90 -4.31
C ILE A 45 -11.92 9.08 -3.54
N ASP A 46 -12.81 9.84 -4.16
CA ASP A 46 -13.48 10.98 -3.54
C ASP A 46 -14.31 10.53 -2.33
N GLU A 47 -14.97 9.37 -2.42
CA GLU A 47 -15.71 8.80 -1.30
C GLU A 47 -14.80 8.52 -0.09
N ILE A 48 -13.53 8.12 -0.32
CA ILE A 48 -12.53 7.99 0.74
C ILE A 48 -12.24 9.36 1.36
N PHE A 49 -12.01 10.38 0.52
CA PHE A 49 -11.68 11.72 1.00
C PHE A 49 -12.80 12.33 1.85
N GLU A 50 -14.04 12.17 1.43
CA GLU A 50 -15.20 12.77 2.09
C GLU A 50 -15.58 12.06 3.39
N ASN A 51 -15.33 10.75 3.51
CA ASN A 51 -15.86 9.96 4.61
C ASN A 51 -14.83 9.53 5.65
N CYS A 52 -13.53 9.53 5.34
CA CYS A 52 -12.52 8.96 6.23
C CYS A 52 -11.79 10.02 7.07
N ASP A 53 -11.54 9.69 8.33
CA ASP A 53 -10.71 10.50 9.24
C ASP A 53 -9.22 10.17 9.09
N PHE A 54 -8.92 8.92 8.73
CA PHE A 54 -7.59 8.41 8.44
C PHE A 54 -7.55 7.85 7.02
N ILE A 55 -6.58 8.27 6.22
CA ILE A 55 -6.41 7.83 4.84
C ILE A 55 -5.02 7.22 4.70
N THR A 56 -4.95 5.95 4.35
CA THR A 56 -3.69 5.23 4.15
C THR A 56 -3.53 4.80 2.70
N ILE A 57 -2.30 4.90 2.18
CA ILE A 57 -2.00 4.71 0.76
C ILE A 57 -1.13 3.45 0.60
N HIS A 58 -1.55 2.52 -0.28
CA HIS A 58 -0.85 1.26 -0.55
C HIS A 58 -0.80 0.96 -2.04
N VAL A 59 -0.36 1.95 -2.84
CA VAL A 59 -0.22 1.82 -4.30
C VAL A 59 1.22 2.08 -4.72
N PRO A 60 1.68 1.50 -5.85
CA PRO A 60 2.98 1.85 -6.43
C PRO A 60 2.95 3.28 -7.00
N LEU A 61 4.12 3.88 -7.12
CA LEU A 61 4.27 5.14 -7.86
C LEU A 61 4.29 4.83 -9.37
N LEU A 62 3.27 5.29 -10.05
CA LEU A 62 3.07 5.21 -11.50
C LEU A 62 2.68 6.62 -11.99
N ASP A 63 2.69 6.84 -13.30
CA ASP A 63 2.20 8.11 -13.87
C ASP A 63 0.75 8.40 -13.47
N SER A 64 -0.08 7.34 -13.36
CA SER A 64 -1.49 7.43 -12.97
C SER A 64 -1.72 7.65 -11.47
N THR A 65 -0.73 7.37 -10.61
CA THR A 65 -0.83 7.51 -9.16
C THR A 65 0.02 8.66 -8.62
N LYS A 66 0.86 9.28 -9.45
CA LYS A 66 1.63 10.45 -9.09
C LYS A 66 0.71 11.58 -8.66
N ASN A 67 0.98 12.16 -7.49
CA ASN A 67 0.16 13.21 -6.88
C ASN A 67 -1.34 12.86 -6.80
N MET A 68 -1.67 11.56 -6.61
CA MET A 68 -3.06 11.14 -6.46
C MET A 68 -3.76 11.79 -5.26
N ILE A 69 -3.00 12.16 -4.24
CA ILE A 69 -3.44 13.05 -3.17
C ILE A 69 -3.07 14.48 -3.59
N SER A 70 -3.94 15.09 -4.35
CA SER A 70 -3.79 16.44 -4.90
C SER A 70 -4.39 17.50 -3.97
N ALA A 71 -4.17 18.77 -4.31
CA ALA A 71 -4.82 19.89 -3.63
C ALA A 71 -6.35 19.77 -3.65
N GLU A 72 -6.93 19.32 -4.76
CA GLU A 72 -8.38 19.10 -4.91
C GLU A 72 -8.85 17.96 -4.01
N GLY A 73 -8.10 16.86 -3.95
CA GLY A 73 -8.39 15.74 -3.07
C GLY A 73 -8.35 16.16 -1.59
N ILE A 74 -7.30 16.88 -1.19
CA ILE A 74 -7.16 17.40 0.18
C ILE A 74 -8.32 18.34 0.53
N ALA A 75 -8.77 19.18 -0.39
CA ALA A 75 -9.90 20.07 -0.15
C ALA A 75 -11.20 19.32 0.19
N LYS A 76 -11.42 18.13 -0.40
CA LYS A 76 -12.57 17.26 -0.14
C LYS A 76 -12.49 16.51 1.20
N MET A 77 -11.29 16.33 1.74
CA MET A 77 -11.10 15.58 3.00
C MET A 77 -11.84 16.26 4.15
N LYS A 78 -12.13 15.47 5.17
CA LYS A 78 -12.63 16.02 6.43
C LYS A 78 -11.62 16.99 7.04
N LYS A 79 -12.11 17.91 7.85
CA LYS A 79 -11.23 18.73 8.69
C LYS A 79 -10.51 17.82 9.70
N ASP A 80 -9.25 18.11 9.96
CA ASP A 80 -8.39 17.34 10.85
C ASP A 80 -8.12 15.91 10.39
N ALA A 81 -8.31 15.59 9.10
CA ALA A 81 -7.96 14.29 8.55
C ALA A 81 -6.45 14.02 8.66
N VAL A 82 -6.11 12.75 8.77
CA VAL A 82 -4.72 12.26 8.85
C VAL A 82 -4.41 11.44 7.61
N ILE A 83 -3.29 11.73 6.96
CA ILE A 83 -2.80 10.96 5.82
C ILE A 83 -1.60 10.11 6.26
N LEU A 84 -1.64 8.80 5.93
CA LEU A 84 -0.54 7.86 6.17
C LEU A 84 0.01 7.39 4.82
N ASN A 85 1.28 7.64 4.57
CA ASN A 85 1.96 7.22 3.35
C ASN A 85 3.22 6.41 3.69
N PHE A 86 3.05 5.10 3.77
CA PHE A 86 4.12 4.11 3.87
C PHE A 86 4.35 3.37 2.55
N ALA A 87 3.88 3.94 1.44
CA ALA A 87 3.99 3.32 0.12
C ALA A 87 5.17 3.86 -0.68
N ARG A 88 5.08 5.10 -1.16
CA ARG A 88 6.14 5.72 -1.99
C ARG A 88 6.09 7.25 -1.87
N ASN A 89 7.25 7.87 -2.03
CA ASN A 89 7.34 9.29 -2.30
C ASN A 89 6.66 9.63 -3.65
N GLY A 90 6.12 10.84 -3.79
CA GLY A 90 5.50 11.33 -5.04
C GLY A 90 4.02 10.96 -5.23
N LEU A 91 3.41 10.24 -4.28
CA LEU A 91 1.96 9.94 -4.29
C LEU A 91 1.12 11.10 -3.76
N VAL A 92 1.71 11.98 -2.97
CA VAL A 92 1.09 13.14 -2.35
C VAL A 92 1.70 14.40 -2.94
N ASP A 93 0.88 15.37 -3.30
CA ASP A 93 1.32 16.73 -3.65
C ASP A 93 1.81 17.42 -2.37
N GLU A 94 3.12 17.54 -2.23
CA GLU A 94 3.74 18.07 -1.02
C GLU A 94 3.51 19.57 -0.81
N ASP A 95 3.32 20.35 -1.88
CA ASP A 95 2.99 21.78 -1.77
C ASP A 95 1.59 21.94 -1.17
N ALA A 96 0.64 21.21 -1.70
CA ALA A 96 -0.73 21.20 -1.21
C ALA A 96 -0.80 20.64 0.23
N LEU A 97 -0.02 19.59 0.52
CA LEU A 97 0.06 18.99 1.85
C LEU A 97 0.56 20.00 2.91
N VAL A 98 1.69 20.65 2.64
CA VAL A 98 2.27 21.63 3.56
C VAL A 98 1.30 22.77 3.81
N ALA A 99 0.69 23.32 2.75
CA ALA A 99 -0.32 24.36 2.88
C ALA A 99 -1.53 23.91 3.71
N ALA A 100 -1.96 22.65 3.58
CA ALA A 100 -3.09 22.11 4.32
C ALA A 100 -2.78 21.85 5.81
N LEU A 101 -1.55 21.49 6.14
CA LEU A 101 -1.08 21.38 7.52
C LEU A 101 -0.99 22.76 8.18
N ASP A 102 -0.44 23.75 7.47
CA ASP A 102 -0.25 25.11 7.99
C ASP A 102 -1.58 25.81 8.26
N ASN A 103 -2.59 25.59 7.42
CA ASN A 103 -3.91 26.22 7.59
C ASN A 103 -4.87 25.41 8.48
N GLY A 104 -4.43 24.25 8.99
CA GLY A 104 -5.24 23.40 9.88
C GLY A 104 -6.37 22.63 9.18
N LYS A 105 -6.28 22.42 7.87
CA LYS A 105 -7.18 21.52 7.12
C LYS A 105 -6.88 20.06 7.45
N LEU A 106 -5.60 19.70 7.53
CA LEU A 106 -5.11 18.38 7.93
C LEU A 106 -4.51 18.44 9.33
N ALA A 107 -4.70 17.41 10.13
CA ALA A 107 -4.08 17.28 11.44
C ALA A 107 -2.62 16.79 11.31
N HIS A 108 -2.43 15.70 10.58
CA HIS A 108 -1.11 15.06 10.46
C HIS A 108 -0.88 14.44 9.09
N TYR A 109 0.40 14.39 8.73
CA TYR A 109 0.93 13.54 7.68
C TYR A 109 1.99 12.61 8.26
N VAL A 110 1.79 11.31 8.10
CA VAL A 110 2.66 10.26 8.65
C VAL A 110 3.33 9.53 7.49
N THR A 111 4.66 9.48 7.48
CA THR A 111 5.39 8.87 6.35
C THR A 111 6.73 8.28 6.77
N ASP A 112 7.19 7.27 6.05
CA ASP A 112 8.55 6.75 6.11
C ASP A 112 9.38 7.12 4.85
N PHE A 113 8.86 8.03 4.03
CA PHE A 113 9.55 8.66 2.89
C PHE A 113 9.65 10.19 3.05
N PRO A 114 10.26 10.70 4.15
CA PRO A 114 10.36 12.13 4.33
C PRO A 114 11.29 12.75 3.28
N THR A 115 10.77 13.73 2.56
CA THR A 115 11.58 14.57 1.68
C THR A 115 12.09 15.79 2.45
N PRO A 116 13.11 16.51 1.95
CA PRO A 116 13.55 17.75 2.56
C PRO A 116 12.43 18.82 2.68
N LYS A 117 11.41 18.73 1.84
CA LYS A 117 10.27 19.64 1.81
C LYS A 117 9.31 19.46 2.97
N VAL A 118 9.09 18.22 3.39
CA VAL A 118 8.14 17.88 4.47
C VAL A 118 8.85 17.62 5.80
N ALA A 119 10.15 17.35 5.79
CA ALA A 119 10.93 17.12 7.00
C ALA A 119 10.93 18.35 7.89
N GLY A 120 10.49 18.19 9.13
CA GLY A 120 10.44 19.27 10.12
C GLY A 120 9.23 20.20 10.01
N VAL A 121 8.32 19.98 9.05
CA VAL A 121 7.05 20.70 8.99
C VAL A 121 6.16 20.29 10.17
N LYS A 122 5.53 21.26 10.81
CA LYS A 122 4.60 21.00 11.93
C LYS A 122 3.43 20.13 11.45
N GLY A 123 3.15 19.05 12.18
CA GLY A 123 2.10 18.09 11.80
C GLY A 123 2.62 16.91 10.97
N VAL A 124 3.87 16.95 10.50
CA VAL A 124 4.51 15.79 9.86
C VAL A 124 5.17 14.92 10.91
N ILE A 125 4.87 13.62 10.84
CA ILE A 125 5.50 12.57 11.65
C ILE A 125 6.28 11.67 10.70
N ALA A 126 7.60 11.75 10.77
CA ALA A 126 8.50 11.02 9.87
C ALA A 126 9.19 9.86 10.60
N PHE A 127 9.21 8.70 9.93
CA PHE A 127 9.93 7.52 10.37
C PHE A 127 11.04 7.15 9.37
N PRO A 128 12.08 6.44 9.80
CA PRO A 128 13.01 5.81 8.86
C PRO A 128 12.29 4.66 8.13
N HIS A 129 12.61 4.47 6.84
CA HIS A 129 12.04 3.40 6.00
C HIS A 129 12.70 2.05 6.32
N LEU A 130 12.23 1.38 7.36
CA LEU A 130 12.80 0.14 7.89
C LEU A 130 11.83 -1.06 7.86
N GLY A 131 10.70 -0.94 7.20
CA GLY A 131 9.65 -1.96 7.22
C GLY A 131 10.06 -3.34 6.71
N ALA A 132 11.06 -3.41 5.83
CA ALA A 132 11.63 -4.66 5.31
C ALA A 132 13.10 -4.89 5.77
N SER A 133 13.59 -4.07 6.70
CA SER A 133 15.00 -4.11 7.16
C SER A 133 15.10 -4.62 8.60
N THR A 134 14.25 -5.57 8.96
CA THR A 134 14.37 -6.33 10.19
C THR A 134 15.09 -7.67 9.90
N GLU A 135 15.84 -8.20 10.85
CA GLU A 135 16.52 -9.50 10.72
C GLU A 135 15.55 -10.59 10.25
N GLU A 136 14.37 -10.67 10.87
CA GLU A 136 13.30 -11.59 10.46
C GLU A 136 12.84 -11.39 9.01
N SER A 137 12.68 -10.16 8.56
CA SER A 137 12.26 -9.87 7.17
C SER A 137 13.33 -10.27 6.17
N GLU A 138 14.61 -10.03 6.49
CA GLU A 138 15.73 -10.39 5.62
C GLU A 138 15.88 -11.90 5.50
N ASP A 139 15.78 -12.63 6.61
CA ASP A 139 15.81 -14.10 6.64
C ASP A 139 14.63 -14.69 5.84
N ASN A 140 13.41 -14.23 6.09
CA ASN A 140 12.24 -14.68 5.34
C ASN A 140 12.34 -14.39 3.84
N CYS A 141 12.89 -13.24 3.44
CA CYS A 141 13.11 -12.93 2.03
C CYS A 141 14.12 -13.87 1.39
N ALA A 142 15.20 -14.21 2.10
CA ALA A 142 16.22 -15.14 1.61
C ALA A 142 15.64 -16.56 1.43
N GLU A 143 14.92 -17.08 2.43
CA GLU A 143 14.25 -18.39 2.36
C GLU A 143 13.24 -18.45 1.21
N MET A 144 12.34 -17.46 1.11
CA MET A 144 11.35 -17.39 0.04
C MET A 144 11.98 -17.31 -1.34
N ALA A 145 13.07 -16.59 -1.51
CA ALA A 145 13.77 -16.48 -2.79
C ALA A 145 14.38 -17.83 -3.21
N VAL A 146 14.98 -18.55 -2.27
CA VAL A 146 15.55 -19.89 -2.53
C VAL A 146 14.44 -20.88 -2.89
N ASP A 147 13.36 -20.93 -2.11
CA ASP A 147 12.25 -21.85 -2.34
C ASP A 147 11.60 -21.61 -3.71
N GLN A 148 11.39 -20.37 -4.10
CA GLN A 148 10.82 -20.04 -5.41
C GLN A 148 11.77 -20.39 -6.56
N LEU A 149 13.07 -20.19 -6.38
CA LEU A 149 14.07 -20.56 -7.38
C LEU A 149 14.17 -22.09 -7.52
N MET A 150 14.16 -22.83 -6.42
CA MET A 150 14.15 -24.28 -6.43
C MET A 150 12.89 -24.83 -7.12
N ASP A 151 11.72 -24.30 -6.77
CA ASP A 151 10.47 -24.72 -7.39
C ASP A 151 10.45 -24.45 -8.90
N TYR A 152 11.03 -23.34 -9.33
CA TYR A 152 11.21 -23.05 -10.76
C TYR A 152 12.14 -24.04 -11.44
N LEU A 153 13.31 -24.32 -10.85
CA LEU A 153 14.32 -25.21 -11.44
C LEU A 153 13.88 -26.67 -11.46
N GLU A 154 13.19 -27.11 -10.42
CA GLU A 154 12.77 -28.51 -10.26
C GLU A 154 11.43 -28.78 -10.94
N ASN A 155 10.48 -27.87 -10.86
CA ASN A 155 9.09 -28.09 -11.28
C ASN A 155 8.64 -27.18 -12.43
N GLY A 156 9.38 -26.13 -12.76
CA GLY A 156 8.99 -25.14 -13.77
C GLY A 156 7.87 -24.20 -13.31
N ASN A 157 7.53 -24.19 -12.02
CA ASN A 157 6.56 -23.27 -11.46
C ASN A 157 7.15 -21.85 -11.43
N ILE A 158 6.32 -20.84 -11.71
CA ILE A 158 6.71 -19.43 -11.70
C ILE A 158 5.86 -18.71 -10.65
N THR A 159 6.50 -18.20 -9.62
CA THR A 159 5.85 -17.46 -8.54
C THR A 159 6.56 -16.12 -8.34
N ASN A 160 5.80 -15.04 -8.27
CA ASN A 160 6.30 -13.67 -8.02
C ASN A 160 7.35 -13.17 -9.03
N SER A 161 7.36 -13.66 -10.25
CA SER A 161 8.25 -13.17 -11.30
C SER A 161 7.91 -11.73 -11.69
N VAL A 162 8.95 -10.93 -11.96
CA VAL A 162 8.80 -9.52 -12.38
C VAL A 162 8.27 -9.42 -13.81
N ASN A 163 8.61 -10.37 -14.67
CA ASN A 163 8.40 -10.31 -16.12
C ASN A 163 7.60 -11.50 -16.70
N TYR A 164 7.24 -12.48 -15.89
CA TYR A 164 6.40 -13.61 -16.29
C TYR A 164 5.16 -13.72 -15.40
N PRO A 165 4.02 -14.15 -15.94
CA PRO A 165 2.84 -14.44 -15.14
C PRO A 165 3.09 -15.64 -14.23
N ASN A 166 2.41 -15.66 -13.07
CA ASN A 166 2.43 -16.84 -12.21
C ASN A 166 1.92 -18.07 -12.96
N THR A 167 2.67 -19.16 -12.89
CA THR A 167 2.36 -20.42 -13.56
C THR A 167 2.53 -21.57 -12.60
N GLN A 168 1.51 -22.39 -12.45
CA GLN A 168 1.55 -23.60 -11.62
C GLN A 168 1.41 -24.85 -12.48
N LEU A 169 2.48 -25.58 -12.63
CA LEU A 169 2.53 -26.85 -13.35
C LEU A 169 2.45 -28.05 -12.40
N GLY A 170 2.52 -27.81 -11.08
CA GLY A 170 2.61 -28.84 -10.06
C GLY A 170 4.01 -29.47 -9.96
N VAL A 171 4.12 -30.54 -9.20
CA VAL A 171 5.40 -31.25 -9.01
C VAL A 171 5.80 -31.99 -10.28
N CYS A 172 7.06 -31.84 -10.71
CA CYS A 172 7.60 -32.55 -11.85
C CYS A 172 7.82 -34.03 -11.49
N GLN A 173 7.18 -34.94 -12.24
CA GLN A 173 7.28 -36.40 -12.04
C GLN A 173 8.23 -37.08 -12.99
N THR A 174 8.93 -36.34 -13.84
CA THR A 174 9.88 -36.82 -14.85
C THR A 174 11.26 -36.21 -14.59
N GLN A 175 12.26 -36.61 -15.39
CA GLN A 175 13.63 -36.06 -15.25
C GLN A 175 13.78 -34.59 -15.68
N GLY A 176 12.71 -33.96 -16.10
CA GLY A 176 12.64 -32.53 -16.44
C GLY A 176 11.37 -32.22 -17.23
N ARG A 177 11.06 -30.95 -17.34
CA ARG A 177 10.02 -30.40 -18.23
C ARG A 177 10.70 -29.73 -19.41
N ILE A 178 10.25 -30.01 -20.58
CA ILE A 178 10.71 -29.40 -21.82
C ILE A 178 9.70 -28.32 -22.22
#